data_46e128976b9159a96be95a90b15c2571
#
_entry.id   46e128976b9159a96be95a90b15c2571
#
_cell.length_a   1.000
_cell.length_b   1.000
_cell.length_c   1.000
_cell.angle_alpha   90.00
_cell.angle_beta   90.00
_cell.angle_gamma   90.00
#
_symmetry.space_group_name_H-M   'P 1'
#
loop_
_entity.id
_entity.type
_entity.pdbx_description
1 polymer ?
#
loop_
_entity_poly.entity_id
_entity_poly.type
_entity_poly.pdbx_seq_one_letter_code
_entity_poly.pdbx_strand_id
1 'polypeptide(L)'
;MDKDIILYNKYLSNDPQGLKWFENEKISRRSPIIRALIAMTTEPLIPQADNFTPPRRTPWGGTEIIENYKAHLGIASSDVVGESWEISGHPSFPNIFSCDYSGTTLKVPISVLSDLAPNDLYGKYCDSMPFLVKILNSGSWKEYRDLLHDKIAPNVLEKNNHDLHIALSDNNDPTIRDIHTQMLAKNLSVQVHPKKGDFIDKPSKTEAWVILDAEEGAGIYLGLRQGITKEQFEIKMREGKDLTPLLNFIEVTAGDVYFIPAGTLHAIGAGLTLLEPQETSETTFRAYDWGRISNGKPRQLHLDETMTSTIWNGDRSTEQYKKQPHTCHESEGSSIVETLVEEKEFKLTRITLDPSHSEYFGDSVKTGIQGLVITEGDIELHAKNYSRIFKKGQSIMIPAGLGMFSIIGTNSTLLQITA
;
A
#
# COMPACT_ATOMS: atom_id res chain seq x y z
N MET A 1 16.96 -35.00 9.44
CA MET A 1 16.33 -33.93 8.67
C MET A 1 16.12 -34.42 7.25
N ASP A 2 14.94 -34.25 6.70
CA ASP A 2 14.59 -34.70 5.36
C ASP A 2 15.56 -34.06 4.32
N LYS A 3 16.05 -34.90 3.36
CA LYS A 3 17.01 -34.45 2.35
C LYS A 3 16.44 -33.32 1.48
N ASP A 4 15.16 -33.37 1.17
CA ASP A 4 14.49 -32.35 0.37
C ASP A 4 14.37 -31.03 1.12
N ILE A 5 14.15 -31.05 2.44
CA ILE A 5 14.17 -29.84 3.27
C ILE A 5 15.56 -29.18 3.26
N ILE A 6 16.63 -29.99 3.34
CA ILE A 6 17.99 -29.46 3.27
C ILE A 6 18.25 -28.79 1.91
N LEU A 7 17.83 -29.43 0.81
CA LEU A 7 18.02 -28.90 -0.54
C LEU A 7 17.17 -27.67 -0.80
N TYR A 8 15.94 -27.64 -0.28
CA TYR A 8 15.08 -26.46 -0.35
C TYR A 8 15.69 -25.25 0.41
N ASN A 9 16.20 -25.44 1.60
CA ASN A 9 16.88 -24.38 2.35
C ASN A 9 18.17 -23.89 1.64
N LYS A 10 18.90 -24.79 0.99
CA LYS A 10 20.02 -24.42 0.13
C LYS A 10 19.58 -23.58 -1.07
N TYR A 11 18.46 -23.96 -1.70
CA TYR A 11 17.87 -23.15 -2.78
C TYR A 11 17.55 -21.72 -2.29
N LEU A 12 16.88 -21.57 -1.16
CA LEU A 12 16.56 -20.26 -0.60
C LEU A 12 17.80 -19.40 -0.26
N SER A 13 18.94 -20.05 0.02
CA SER A 13 20.23 -19.36 0.27
C SER A 13 21.09 -19.16 -0.99
N ASN A 14 20.55 -19.42 -2.17
CA ASN A 14 21.27 -19.36 -3.46
C ASN A 14 22.48 -20.32 -3.55
N ASP A 15 22.50 -21.43 -2.80
CA ASP A 15 23.54 -22.45 -2.91
C ASP A 15 23.41 -23.20 -4.24
N PRO A 16 24.52 -23.42 -4.99
CA PRO A 16 24.49 -24.07 -6.31
C PRO A 16 23.83 -25.45 -6.32
N GLN A 17 23.96 -26.21 -5.22
CA GLN A 17 23.35 -27.53 -5.12
C GLN A 17 21.83 -27.44 -4.98
N GLY A 18 21.36 -26.46 -4.19
CA GLY A 18 19.93 -26.18 -4.00
C GLY A 18 19.31 -25.65 -5.29
N LEU A 19 19.96 -24.72 -5.97
CA LEU A 19 19.50 -24.19 -7.26
C LEU A 19 19.35 -25.31 -8.31
N LYS A 20 20.37 -26.16 -8.47
CA LYS A 20 20.32 -27.31 -9.40
C LYS A 20 19.22 -28.29 -9.04
N TRP A 21 19.02 -28.57 -7.76
CA TRP A 21 17.95 -29.44 -7.30
C TRP A 21 16.59 -28.87 -7.65
N PHE A 22 16.36 -27.55 -7.35
CA PHE A 22 15.10 -26.88 -7.60
C PHE A 22 14.72 -26.89 -9.07
N GLU A 23 15.65 -26.55 -9.97
CA GLU A 23 15.41 -26.55 -11.41
C GLU A 23 15.03 -27.96 -11.93
N ASN A 24 15.67 -29.00 -11.42
CA ASN A 24 15.30 -30.38 -11.78
C ASN A 24 13.91 -30.77 -11.26
N GLU A 25 13.60 -30.41 -10.02
CA GLU A 25 12.33 -30.79 -9.38
C GLU A 25 11.15 -29.93 -9.87
N LYS A 26 11.39 -28.69 -10.27
CA LYS A 26 10.40 -27.83 -10.94
C LYS A 26 9.82 -28.52 -12.19
N ILE A 27 10.65 -29.22 -12.96
CA ILE A 27 10.26 -29.96 -14.15
C ILE A 27 9.71 -31.34 -13.79
N SER A 28 10.42 -32.10 -12.97
CA SER A 28 10.09 -33.52 -12.68
C SER A 28 8.88 -33.65 -11.74
N ARG A 29 8.70 -32.68 -10.84
CA ARG A 29 7.65 -32.67 -9.77
C ARG A 29 7.65 -33.96 -8.94
N ARG A 30 8.80 -34.63 -8.81
CA ARG A 30 8.91 -35.90 -8.07
C ARG A 30 9.05 -35.70 -6.57
N SER A 31 9.74 -34.62 -6.16
CA SER A 31 9.91 -34.31 -4.75
C SER A 31 8.57 -34.06 -4.05
N PRO A 32 8.30 -34.72 -2.92
CA PRO A 32 7.10 -34.48 -2.12
C PRO A 32 6.95 -33.03 -1.64
N ILE A 33 8.08 -32.36 -1.32
CA ILE A 33 8.07 -30.95 -0.89
C ILE A 33 7.60 -30.05 -2.03
N ILE A 34 8.07 -30.25 -3.26
CA ILE A 34 7.63 -29.48 -4.44
C ILE A 34 6.13 -29.66 -4.68
N ARG A 35 5.61 -30.87 -4.52
CA ARG A 35 4.16 -31.10 -4.63
C ARG A 35 3.37 -30.40 -3.52
N ALA A 36 3.89 -30.38 -2.28
CA ALA A 36 3.26 -29.65 -1.19
C ALA A 36 3.24 -28.13 -1.45
N LEU A 37 4.34 -27.57 -1.96
CA LEU A 37 4.42 -26.15 -2.33
C LEU A 37 3.44 -25.79 -3.47
N ILE A 38 3.34 -26.65 -4.49
CA ILE A 38 2.36 -26.44 -5.57
C ILE A 38 0.92 -26.49 -5.03
N ALA A 39 0.63 -27.41 -4.11
CA ALA A 39 -0.70 -27.53 -3.51
C ALA A 39 -1.13 -26.24 -2.76
N MET A 40 -0.18 -25.46 -2.23
CA MET A 40 -0.49 -24.16 -1.61
C MET A 40 -1.21 -23.19 -2.57
N THR A 41 -0.96 -23.27 -3.88
CA THR A 41 -1.62 -22.39 -4.85
C THR A 41 -3.09 -22.72 -5.11
N THR A 42 -3.62 -23.71 -4.42
CA THR A 42 -5.06 -24.08 -4.40
C THR A 42 -5.73 -23.81 -3.05
N GLU A 43 -5.03 -23.11 -2.15
CA GLU A 43 -5.51 -22.73 -0.82
C GLU A 43 -5.30 -21.23 -0.59
N PRO A 44 -6.05 -20.59 0.34
CA PRO A 44 -5.79 -19.20 0.72
C PRO A 44 -4.38 -19.06 1.28
N LEU A 45 -3.61 -18.09 0.76
CA LEU A 45 -2.25 -17.80 1.19
C LEU A 45 -2.24 -16.63 2.17
N ILE A 46 -1.66 -16.86 3.35
CA ILE A 46 -1.63 -15.86 4.43
C ILE A 46 -0.22 -15.30 4.50
N PRO A 47 -0.02 -14.03 4.11
CA PRO A 47 1.28 -13.37 4.22
C PRO A 47 1.71 -13.21 5.67
N GLN A 48 3.02 -13.09 5.90
CA GLN A 48 3.54 -12.65 7.19
C GLN A 48 2.98 -11.27 7.56
N ALA A 49 2.68 -11.06 8.85
CA ALA A 49 2.04 -9.84 9.31
C ALA A 49 3.00 -8.64 9.46
N ASP A 50 4.31 -8.89 9.47
CA ASP A 50 5.39 -7.96 9.78
C ASP A 50 6.26 -7.57 8.58
N ASN A 51 5.66 -7.57 7.38
CA ASN A 51 6.37 -7.16 6.16
C ASN A 51 6.48 -5.63 6.06
N PHE A 52 7.26 -5.03 6.96
CA PHE A 52 7.36 -3.59 7.11
C PHE A 52 8.59 -3.00 6.41
N THR A 53 8.40 -1.80 5.84
CA THR A 53 9.53 -0.98 5.43
C THR A 53 10.30 -0.49 6.67
N PRO A 54 11.63 -0.66 6.72
CA PRO A 54 12.41 -0.20 7.85
C PRO A 54 12.21 1.30 8.13
N PRO A 55 12.09 1.74 9.41
CA PRO A 55 11.82 3.14 9.79
C PRO A 55 12.78 4.17 9.16
N ARG A 56 14.03 3.78 8.91
CA ARG A 56 15.01 4.64 8.22
C ARG A 56 14.61 5.03 6.78
N ARG A 57 13.76 4.24 6.13
CA ARG A 57 13.21 4.53 4.79
C ARG A 57 11.91 5.33 4.86
N THR A 58 11.18 5.22 5.96
CA THR A 58 9.90 5.87 6.22
C THR A 58 9.98 6.75 7.49
N PRO A 59 10.85 7.79 7.50
CA PRO A 59 11.05 8.63 8.70
C PRO A 59 9.83 9.48 9.06
N TRP A 60 8.81 9.47 8.22
CA TRP A 60 7.53 10.12 8.38
C TRP A 60 6.45 9.23 9.03
N GLY A 61 6.75 7.95 9.26
CA GLY A 61 5.79 6.99 9.77
C GLY A 61 5.27 7.29 11.17
N GLY A 62 4.15 6.67 11.51
CA GLY A 62 3.47 6.71 12.80
C GLY A 62 3.29 5.33 13.44
N THR A 63 2.43 5.23 14.44
CA THR A 63 2.16 3.99 15.19
C THR A 63 0.85 3.30 14.82
N GLU A 64 -0.04 3.97 14.06
CA GLU A 64 -1.40 3.53 13.76
C GLU A 64 -1.47 2.15 13.08
N ILE A 65 -0.51 1.83 12.20
CA ILE A 65 -0.46 0.49 11.58
C ILE A 65 -0.32 -0.58 12.65
N ILE A 66 0.54 -0.37 13.63
CA ILE A 66 0.73 -1.34 14.73
C ILE A 66 -0.49 -1.34 15.63
N GLU A 67 -0.89 -0.19 16.15
CA GLU A 67 -1.92 -0.07 17.19
C GLU A 67 -3.30 -0.54 16.69
N ASN A 68 -3.71 -0.13 15.49
CA ASN A 68 -5.04 -0.37 14.98
C ASN A 68 -5.18 -1.59 14.06
N TYR A 69 -4.06 -2.07 13.48
CA TYR A 69 -4.11 -3.15 12.50
C TYR A 69 -3.29 -4.38 12.87
N LYS A 70 -2.17 -4.27 13.61
CA LYS A 70 -1.22 -5.39 13.80
C LYS A 70 -1.00 -5.80 15.26
N ALA A 71 -1.39 -5.00 16.26
CA ALA A 71 -1.13 -5.31 17.68
C ALA A 71 -1.69 -6.69 18.11
N HIS A 72 -2.91 -7.03 17.66
CA HIS A 72 -3.55 -8.31 17.96
C HIS A 72 -2.86 -9.52 17.30
N LEU A 73 -1.92 -9.29 16.39
CA LEU A 73 -1.08 -10.33 15.75
C LEU A 73 0.22 -10.58 16.53
N GLY A 74 0.39 -9.97 17.70
CA GLY A 74 1.55 -10.14 18.57
C GLY A 74 2.76 -9.28 18.20
N ILE A 75 2.56 -8.25 17.37
CA ILE A 75 3.60 -7.28 17.00
C ILE A 75 3.66 -6.19 18.08
N ALA A 76 4.88 -5.81 18.49
CA ALA A 76 5.07 -4.84 19.56
C ALA A 76 4.57 -3.44 19.16
N SER A 77 3.80 -2.80 20.06
CA SER A 77 3.15 -1.51 19.81
C SER A 77 4.07 -0.29 19.82
N SER A 78 5.35 -0.45 20.14
CA SER A 78 6.32 0.66 20.25
C SER A 78 7.00 1.02 18.92
N ASP A 79 6.75 0.28 17.85
CA ASP A 79 7.46 0.46 16.60
C ASP A 79 6.74 1.47 15.70
N VAL A 80 7.51 2.43 15.18
CA VAL A 80 7.05 3.36 14.15
C VAL A 80 7.09 2.65 12.81
N VAL A 81 5.94 2.53 12.14
CA VAL A 81 5.80 1.87 10.84
C VAL A 81 5.10 2.80 9.85
N GLY A 82 5.82 3.26 8.85
CA GLY A 82 5.24 4.07 7.77
C GLY A 82 4.58 3.25 6.68
N GLU A 83 5.08 2.04 6.39
CA GLU A 83 4.55 1.17 5.34
C GLU A 83 4.50 -0.29 5.79
N SER A 84 3.36 -0.95 5.60
CA SER A 84 3.16 -2.39 5.70
C SER A 84 2.78 -2.97 4.33
N TRP A 85 3.54 -3.95 3.85
CA TRP A 85 3.36 -4.60 2.55
C TRP A 85 2.41 -5.79 2.68
N GLU A 86 1.14 -5.55 2.43
CA GLU A 86 0.07 -6.52 2.64
C GLU A 86 0.06 -7.59 1.54
N ILE A 87 0.08 -7.18 0.29
CA ILE A 87 0.16 -8.08 -0.87
C ILE A 87 1.37 -7.65 -1.70
N SER A 88 2.39 -8.50 -1.80
CA SER A 88 3.63 -8.11 -2.46
C SER A 88 4.39 -9.27 -3.08
N GLY A 89 4.65 -9.14 -4.37
CA GLY A 89 5.67 -9.90 -5.11
C GLY A 89 6.99 -9.13 -5.29
N HIS A 90 7.11 -7.93 -4.70
CA HIS A 90 8.30 -7.09 -4.89
C HIS A 90 9.56 -7.71 -4.28
N PRO A 91 10.70 -7.77 -4.99
CA PRO A 91 11.92 -8.46 -4.52
C PRO A 91 12.45 -7.98 -3.17
N SER A 92 12.28 -6.70 -2.82
CA SER A 92 12.73 -6.15 -1.54
C SER A 92 11.78 -6.44 -0.38
N PHE A 93 10.50 -6.67 -0.66
CA PHE A 93 9.44 -6.90 0.32
C PHE A 93 8.49 -8.00 -0.14
N PRO A 94 8.99 -9.21 -0.48
CA PRO A 94 8.13 -10.28 -0.95
C PRO A 94 7.25 -10.79 0.19
N ASN A 95 6.02 -11.19 -0.12
CA ASN A 95 5.27 -11.99 0.83
C ASN A 95 5.95 -13.35 1.03
N ILE A 96 5.98 -13.77 2.28
CA ILE A 96 6.49 -15.08 2.71
C ILE A 96 5.33 -15.80 3.40
N PHE A 97 5.09 -17.04 2.99
CA PHE A 97 4.06 -17.90 3.54
C PHE A 97 4.67 -19.02 4.38
N SER A 98 3.86 -19.71 5.16
CA SER A 98 4.27 -20.89 5.93
C SER A 98 3.67 -22.14 5.32
N CYS A 99 4.49 -23.19 5.20
CA CYS A 99 4.07 -24.51 4.76
C CYS A 99 4.57 -25.55 5.78
N ASP A 100 3.66 -26.28 6.40
CA ASP A 100 4.02 -27.37 7.30
C ASP A 100 4.28 -28.64 6.48
N TYR A 101 5.53 -29.12 6.52
CA TYR A 101 5.95 -30.30 5.80
C TYR A 101 6.80 -31.20 6.71
N SER A 102 6.36 -32.47 6.89
CA SER A 102 7.07 -33.46 7.71
C SER A 102 7.47 -32.97 9.10
N GLY A 103 6.59 -32.22 9.78
CA GLY A 103 6.82 -31.66 11.11
C GLY A 103 7.77 -30.47 11.15
N THR A 104 8.08 -29.88 9.99
CA THR A 104 8.89 -28.66 9.85
C THR A 104 8.07 -27.57 9.15
N THR A 105 7.99 -26.37 9.74
CA THR A 105 7.40 -25.21 9.09
C THR A 105 8.42 -24.58 8.16
N LEU A 106 8.13 -24.61 6.86
CA LEU A 106 8.96 -24.02 5.81
C LEU A 106 8.54 -22.57 5.57
N LYS A 107 9.51 -21.70 5.31
CA LYS A 107 9.27 -20.34 4.78
C LYS A 107 9.22 -20.42 3.26
N VAL A 108 8.13 -19.92 2.66
CA VAL A 108 7.86 -20.01 1.22
C VAL A 108 7.67 -18.61 0.65
N PRO A 109 8.72 -18.00 0.06
CA PRO A 109 8.57 -16.74 -0.68
C PRO A 109 7.61 -16.91 -1.87
N ILE A 110 6.84 -15.86 -2.16
CA ILE A 110 5.91 -15.88 -3.31
C ILE A 110 6.59 -16.22 -4.63
N SER A 111 7.86 -15.85 -4.81
CA SER A 111 8.63 -16.17 -6.01
C SER A 111 8.77 -17.67 -6.23
N VAL A 112 8.86 -18.46 -5.17
CA VAL A 112 8.90 -19.93 -5.26
C VAL A 112 7.59 -20.48 -5.84
N LEU A 113 6.45 -19.97 -5.37
CA LEU A 113 5.13 -20.38 -5.87
C LEU A 113 4.93 -19.94 -7.32
N SER A 114 5.38 -18.72 -7.63
CA SER A 114 5.40 -18.17 -8.99
C SER A 114 6.19 -19.05 -9.96
N ASP A 115 7.36 -19.50 -9.54
CA ASP A 115 8.20 -20.37 -10.35
C ASP A 115 7.63 -21.78 -10.56
N LEU A 116 6.91 -22.32 -9.55
CA LEU A 116 6.38 -23.68 -9.57
C LEU A 116 5.02 -23.78 -10.27
N ALA A 117 4.14 -22.83 -10.08
CA ALA A 117 2.75 -22.89 -10.53
C ALA A 117 2.15 -21.50 -10.84
N PRO A 118 2.72 -20.75 -11.81
CA PRO A 118 2.27 -19.39 -12.09
C PRO A 118 0.79 -19.32 -12.52
N ASN A 119 0.31 -20.27 -13.31
CA ASN A 119 -1.08 -20.29 -13.74
C ASN A 119 -2.07 -20.52 -12.57
N ASP A 120 -1.71 -21.39 -11.64
CA ASP A 120 -2.53 -21.66 -10.46
C ASP A 120 -2.47 -20.48 -9.47
N LEU A 121 -1.34 -19.76 -9.44
CA LEU A 121 -1.15 -18.62 -8.56
C LEU A 121 -1.84 -17.37 -9.12
N TYR A 122 -1.54 -16.98 -10.35
CA TYR A 122 -1.94 -15.69 -10.92
C TYR A 122 -3.17 -15.78 -11.85
N GLY A 123 -3.40 -16.94 -12.44
CA GLY A 123 -4.41 -17.16 -13.47
C GLY A 123 -3.83 -17.28 -14.88
N LYS A 124 -4.64 -17.73 -15.81
CA LYS A 124 -4.22 -18.12 -17.17
C LYS A 124 -3.59 -17.00 -18.00
N TYR A 125 -3.89 -15.75 -17.69
CA TYR A 125 -3.50 -14.59 -18.51
C TYR A 125 -2.54 -13.65 -17.79
N CYS A 126 -1.99 -14.07 -16.65
CA CYS A 126 -1.08 -13.27 -15.85
C CYS A 126 0.16 -14.08 -15.45
N ASP A 127 1.33 -13.65 -15.90
CA ASP A 127 2.60 -14.36 -15.69
C ASP A 127 3.33 -13.90 -14.42
N SER A 128 2.85 -12.84 -13.76
CA SER A 128 3.48 -12.25 -12.58
C SER A 128 2.44 -11.57 -11.69
N MET A 129 2.84 -11.13 -10.50
CA MET A 129 1.98 -10.36 -9.60
C MET A 129 1.49 -9.08 -10.30
N PRO A 130 0.17 -8.91 -10.50
CA PRO A 130 -0.36 -7.79 -11.28
C PRO A 130 -0.45 -6.48 -10.49
N PHE A 131 -0.46 -6.54 -9.17
CA PHE A 131 -0.59 -5.39 -8.27
C PHE A 131 0.20 -5.59 -6.98
N LEU A 132 0.45 -4.50 -6.26
CA LEU A 132 0.93 -4.49 -4.88
C LEU A 132 -0.12 -3.79 -4.01
N VAL A 133 -0.18 -4.13 -2.73
CA VAL A 133 -1.06 -3.48 -1.75
C VAL A 133 -0.28 -3.17 -0.49
N LYS A 134 -0.36 -1.93 -0.03
CA LYS A 134 0.26 -1.46 1.20
C LYS A 134 -0.77 -0.80 2.11
N ILE A 135 -0.49 -0.81 3.42
CA ILE A 135 -1.05 0.17 4.34
C ILE A 135 0.04 1.20 4.63
N LEU A 136 -0.30 2.47 4.46
CA LEU A 136 0.57 3.61 4.72
C LEU A 136 0.03 4.38 5.93
N ASN A 137 0.91 4.78 6.83
CA ASN A 137 0.56 5.64 7.94
C ASN A 137 1.58 6.77 8.06
N SER A 138 1.14 8.00 7.87
CA SER A 138 1.91 9.20 8.20
C SER A 138 1.76 9.52 9.69
N GLY A 139 2.84 9.95 10.33
CA GLY A 139 2.80 10.28 11.75
C GLY A 139 1.85 11.43 12.07
N SER A 140 1.36 11.47 13.30
CA SER A 140 0.46 12.51 13.81
C SER A 140 1.07 13.91 13.66
N TRP A 141 0.26 14.86 13.28
CA TRP A 141 0.59 16.28 13.34
C TRP A 141 -0.09 16.98 14.53
N LYS A 142 -1.06 16.33 15.14
CA LYS A 142 -1.86 16.85 16.25
C LYS A 142 -1.02 17.15 17.48
N GLU A 143 -0.01 16.32 17.77
CA GLU A 143 0.93 16.56 18.85
C GLU A 143 1.67 17.91 18.73
N TYR A 144 1.91 18.40 17.51
CA TYR A 144 2.58 19.68 17.28
C TYR A 144 1.66 20.87 17.50
N ARG A 145 0.34 20.71 17.31
CA ARG A 145 -0.66 21.72 17.66
C ARG A 145 -0.62 21.99 19.16
N ASP A 146 -0.55 20.95 19.97
CA ASP A 146 -0.48 21.08 21.43
C ASP A 146 0.79 21.81 21.88
N LEU A 147 1.94 21.52 21.25
CA LEU A 147 3.20 22.23 21.50
C LEU A 147 3.16 23.70 21.10
N LEU A 148 2.33 24.06 20.14
CA LEU A 148 2.15 25.44 19.66
C LEU A 148 1.07 26.20 20.45
N HIS A 149 0.23 25.53 21.22
CA HIS A 149 -0.95 26.09 21.88
C HIS A 149 -0.69 27.40 22.65
N ASP A 150 0.39 27.44 23.43
CA ASP A 150 0.75 28.60 24.24
C ASP A 150 1.62 29.64 23.50
N LYS A 151 1.94 29.39 22.24
CA LYS A 151 2.92 30.17 21.49
C LYS A 151 2.34 30.94 20.31
N ILE A 152 1.18 30.52 19.81
CA ILE A 152 0.52 31.14 18.65
C ILE A 152 -0.97 31.36 18.92
N ALA A 153 -1.58 32.27 18.17
CA ALA A 153 -2.99 32.61 18.33
C ALA A 153 -3.90 31.42 18.01
N PRO A 154 -4.97 31.21 18.80
CA PRO A 154 -5.90 30.07 18.62
C PRO A 154 -6.46 29.94 17.20
N ASN A 155 -6.82 31.01 16.54
CA ASN A 155 -7.34 31.03 15.17
C ASN A 155 -6.32 30.53 14.11
N VAL A 156 -5.05 30.45 14.44
CA VAL A 156 -4.03 29.83 13.60
C VAL A 156 -4.01 28.32 13.82
N LEU A 157 -4.23 27.88 15.07
CA LEU A 157 -4.30 26.45 15.41
C LEU A 157 -5.56 25.77 14.89
N GLU A 158 -6.64 26.51 14.67
CA GLU A 158 -7.89 25.97 14.09
C GLU A 158 -7.81 25.70 12.59
N LYS A 159 -6.68 26.06 11.95
CA LYS A 159 -6.46 25.78 10.53
C LYS A 159 -6.15 24.30 10.27
N ASN A 160 -6.41 23.87 9.04
CA ASN A 160 -5.94 22.56 8.58
C ASN A 160 -4.39 22.52 8.49
N ASN A 161 -3.84 21.34 8.30
CA ASN A 161 -2.39 21.12 8.23
C ASN A 161 -1.69 22.03 7.23
N HIS A 162 -2.26 22.19 6.02
CA HIS A 162 -1.67 23.01 4.96
C HIS A 162 -1.67 24.50 5.31
N ASP A 163 -2.80 25.04 5.77
CA ASP A 163 -2.94 26.45 6.13
C ASP A 163 -2.15 26.80 7.41
N LEU A 164 -2.03 25.85 8.34
CA LEU A 164 -1.15 25.97 9.50
C LEU A 164 0.31 26.04 9.06
N HIS A 165 0.74 25.16 8.14
CA HIS A 165 2.07 25.21 7.55
C HIS A 165 2.36 26.60 6.94
N ILE A 166 1.46 27.13 6.10
CA ILE A 166 1.62 28.45 5.49
C ILE A 166 1.71 29.54 6.55
N ALA A 167 0.85 29.51 7.57
CA ALA A 167 0.84 30.50 8.65
C ALA A 167 2.12 30.49 9.51
N LEU A 168 2.83 29.36 9.58
CA LEU A 168 4.07 29.22 10.36
C LEU A 168 5.34 29.40 9.54
N SER A 169 5.27 29.37 8.21
CA SER A 169 6.45 29.34 7.31
C SER A 169 7.39 30.53 7.50
N ASP A 170 6.86 31.71 7.80
CA ASP A 170 7.61 32.96 7.97
C ASP A 170 7.85 33.33 9.45
N ASN A 171 7.54 32.42 10.39
CA ASN A 171 7.71 32.68 11.82
C ASN A 171 9.21 32.73 12.19
N ASN A 172 9.61 33.80 12.91
CA ASN A 172 10.98 34.03 13.30
C ASN A 172 11.36 33.44 14.69
N ASP A 173 10.39 32.96 15.48
CA ASP A 173 10.67 32.31 16.77
C ASP A 173 11.37 30.97 16.52
N PRO A 174 12.59 30.74 17.05
CA PRO A 174 13.35 29.51 16.83
C PRO A 174 12.60 28.25 17.30
N THR A 175 11.82 28.35 18.40
CA THR A 175 11.08 27.23 18.95
C THR A 175 9.90 26.86 18.04
N ILE A 176 9.15 27.86 17.56
CA ILE A 176 8.05 27.64 16.61
C ILE A 176 8.57 27.05 15.30
N ARG A 177 9.70 27.55 14.79
CA ARG A 177 10.36 27.01 13.59
C ARG A 177 10.79 25.56 13.75
N ASP A 178 11.31 25.20 14.92
CA ASP A 178 11.72 23.82 15.21
C ASP A 178 10.51 22.89 15.23
N ILE A 179 9.44 23.26 15.95
CA ILE A 179 8.18 22.51 15.99
C ILE A 179 7.58 22.38 14.58
N HIS A 180 7.54 23.49 13.82
CA HIS A 180 7.06 23.49 12.44
C HIS A 180 7.86 22.53 11.54
N THR A 181 9.18 22.53 11.66
CA THR A 181 10.05 21.61 10.90
C THR A 181 9.75 20.15 11.24
N GLN A 182 9.54 19.84 12.51
CA GLN A 182 9.18 18.49 12.95
C GLN A 182 7.79 18.06 12.45
N MET A 183 6.80 18.96 12.48
CA MET A 183 5.47 18.73 11.91
C MET A 183 5.56 18.38 10.42
N LEU A 184 6.30 19.15 9.63
CA LEU A 184 6.48 18.89 8.20
C LEU A 184 7.20 17.57 7.92
N ALA A 185 8.04 17.12 8.83
CA ALA A 185 8.74 15.84 8.70
C ALA A 185 7.79 14.63 8.75
N LYS A 186 6.53 14.79 9.13
CA LYS A 186 5.50 13.75 9.12
C LYS A 186 4.82 13.59 7.76
N ASN A 187 4.91 14.57 6.87
CA ASN A 187 4.41 14.43 5.50
C ASN A 187 5.31 13.48 4.68
N LEU A 188 4.75 12.73 3.76
CA LEU A 188 5.54 12.06 2.72
C LEU A 188 6.12 13.13 1.76
N SER A 189 7.19 12.79 1.04
CA SER A 189 7.76 13.69 0.03
C SER A 189 6.75 14.03 -1.06
N VAL A 190 6.84 15.24 -1.61
CA VAL A 190 6.19 15.55 -2.89
C VAL A 190 6.90 14.74 -3.97
N GLN A 191 6.17 13.92 -4.69
CA GLN A 191 6.70 12.95 -5.62
C GLN A 191 5.83 12.78 -6.87
N VAL A 192 6.40 12.12 -7.86
CA VAL A 192 5.70 11.68 -9.07
C VAL A 192 6.23 10.32 -9.48
N HIS A 193 5.39 9.52 -10.10
CA HIS A 193 5.76 8.22 -10.68
C HIS A 193 5.84 8.30 -12.20
N PRO A 194 6.76 7.57 -12.85
CA PRO A 194 6.89 7.59 -14.29
C PRO A 194 5.63 7.02 -14.97
N LYS A 195 5.27 7.58 -16.10
CA LYS A 195 4.28 7.00 -17.01
C LYS A 195 4.92 5.89 -17.86
N LYS A 196 4.11 5.01 -18.37
CA LYS A 196 4.58 3.98 -19.31
C LYS A 196 5.28 4.64 -20.51
N GLY A 197 6.56 4.31 -20.68
CA GLY A 197 7.40 4.81 -21.79
C GLY A 197 8.21 6.07 -21.49
N ASP A 198 8.07 6.70 -20.32
CA ASP A 198 8.93 7.83 -19.93
C ASP A 198 10.41 7.41 -19.83
N PHE A 199 10.66 6.17 -19.40
CA PHE A 199 12.00 5.58 -19.26
C PHE A 199 11.96 4.11 -19.73
N ILE A 200 13.09 3.63 -20.29
CA ILE A 200 13.22 2.25 -20.82
C ILE A 200 13.23 1.23 -19.67
N ASP A 201 13.89 1.55 -18.57
CA ASP A 201 14.20 0.65 -17.45
C ASP A 201 13.36 0.92 -16.19
N LYS A 202 12.39 1.82 -16.26
CA LYS A 202 11.55 2.22 -15.11
C LYS A 202 10.08 1.99 -15.45
N PRO A 203 9.45 0.99 -14.81
CA PRO A 203 8.03 0.73 -15.03
C PRO A 203 7.17 1.87 -14.49
N SER A 204 5.99 2.04 -15.07
CA SER A 204 4.96 2.96 -14.57
C SER A 204 4.51 2.58 -13.16
N LYS A 205 3.94 3.56 -12.46
CA LYS A 205 3.28 3.33 -11.18
C LYS A 205 2.01 4.18 -11.09
N THR A 206 0.91 3.57 -11.42
CA THR A 206 -0.44 4.07 -11.13
C THR A 206 -0.88 3.49 -9.79
N GLU A 207 -1.56 4.27 -8.98
CA GLU A 207 -2.00 3.88 -7.66
C GLU A 207 -3.39 4.41 -7.33
N ALA A 208 -4.00 3.87 -6.29
CA ALA A 208 -5.20 4.42 -5.69
C ALA A 208 -5.03 4.47 -4.17
N TRP A 209 -5.77 5.37 -3.52
CA TRP A 209 -5.78 5.50 -2.07
C TRP A 209 -7.21 5.35 -1.54
N VAL A 210 -7.36 4.49 -0.55
CA VAL A 210 -8.56 4.45 0.29
C VAL A 210 -8.16 4.98 1.66
N ILE A 211 -8.73 6.09 2.07
CA ILE A 211 -8.45 6.67 3.39
C ILE A 211 -9.10 5.79 4.44
N LEU A 212 -8.29 5.17 5.29
CA LEU A 212 -8.75 4.31 6.38
C LEU A 212 -9.00 5.09 7.66
N ASP A 213 -8.14 6.09 7.93
CA ASP A 213 -8.26 7.01 9.05
C ASP A 213 -7.61 8.36 8.71
N ALA A 214 -8.15 9.45 9.28
CA ALA A 214 -7.67 10.80 9.09
C ALA A 214 -7.85 11.64 10.34
N GLU A 215 -6.79 12.28 10.83
CA GLU A 215 -6.90 13.34 11.83
C GLU A 215 -7.66 14.55 11.26
N GLU A 216 -8.36 15.30 12.12
CA GLU A 216 -9.07 16.50 11.71
C GLU A 216 -8.14 17.51 11.01
N GLY A 217 -8.51 17.93 9.79
CA GLY A 217 -7.72 18.83 8.96
C GLY A 217 -6.51 18.17 8.27
N ALA A 218 -6.36 16.85 8.41
CA ALA A 218 -5.38 16.09 7.62
C ALA A 218 -5.81 16.02 6.15
N GLY A 219 -4.85 15.91 5.24
CA GLY A 219 -5.16 15.90 3.82
C GLY A 219 -3.99 15.47 2.93
N ILE A 220 -4.25 15.47 1.66
CA ILE A 220 -3.32 15.07 0.61
C ILE A 220 -3.00 16.24 -0.32
N TYR A 221 -1.79 16.24 -0.88
CA TYR A 221 -1.42 17.12 -1.97
C TYR A 221 -1.59 16.35 -3.28
N LEU A 222 -2.42 16.85 -4.20
CA LEU A 222 -2.75 16.10 -5.41
C LEU A 222 -2.92 17.00 -6.63
N GLY A 223 -1.98 16.88 -7.57
CA GLY A 223 -1.93 17.68 -8.79
C GLY A 223 -1.52 19.13 -8.57
N LEU A 224 -1.27 19.83 -9.67
CA LEU A 224 -0.89 21.25 -9.68
C LEU A 224 -2.12 22.13 -9.59
N ARG A 225 -2.01 23.25 -8.90
CA ARG A 225 -3.05 24.30 -8.90
C ARG A 225 -3.28 24.86 -10.28
N GLN A 226 -4.51 25.34 -10.51
CA GLN A 226 -4.87 26.05 -11.73
C GLN A 226 -3.94 27.25 -11.97
N GLY A 227 -3.47 27.43 -13.20
CA GLY A 227 -2.61 28.52 -13.61
C GLY A 227 -1.12 28.35 -13.33
N ILE A 228 -0.70 27.30 -12.63
CA ILE A 228 0.73 27.00 -12.43
C ILE A 228 1.33 26.47 -13.72
N THR A 229 2.39 27.12 -14.21
CA THR A 229 3.10 26.69 -15.41
C THR A 229 4.24 25.71 -15.08
N LYS A 230 4.68 24.97 -16.09
CA LYS A 230 5.85 24.09 -16.00
C LYS A 230 7.10 24.86 -15.53
N GLU A 231 7.32 26.01 -16.10
CA GLU A 231 8.48 26.87 -15.81
C GLU A 231 8.46 27.39 -14.38
N GLN A 232 7.30 27.81 -13.88
CA GLN A 232 7.15 28.25 -12.48
C GLN A 232 7.47 27.13 -11.50
N PHE A 233 6.97 25.91 -11.78
CA PHE A 233 7.25 24.75 -10.96
C PHE A 233 8.74 24.39 -11.00
N GLU A 234 9.34 24.31 -12.20
CA GLU A 234 10.74 23.96 -12.39
C GLU A 234 11.68 24.91 -11.65
N ILE A 235 11.49 26.24 -11.80
CA ILE A 235 12.29 27.27 -11.13
C ILE A 235 12.24 27.04 -9.60
N LYS A 236 11.04 26.95 -9.04
CA LYS A 236 10.87 26.82 -7.59
C LYS A 236 11.45 25.51 -7.05
N MET A 237 11.28 24.42 -7.79
CA MET A 237 11.82 23.11 -7.45
C MET A 237 13.36 23.10 -7.48
N ARG A 238 13.99 23.68 -8.54
CA ARG A 238 15.45 23.72 -8.67
C ARG A 238 16.10 24.68 -7.65
N GLU A 239 15.37 25.67 -7.17
CA GLU A 239 15.79 26.55 -6.07
C GLU A 239 15.63 25.91 -4.69
N GLY A 240 15.09 24.68 -4.61
CA GLY A 240 14.83 23.95 -3.35
C GLY A 240 13.79 24.64 -2.46
N LYS A 241 12.91 25.44 -3.05
CA LYS A 241 11.86 26.16 -2.33
C LYS A 241 10.66 25.25 -2.08
N ASP A 242 9.85 25.63 -1.09
CA ASP A 242 8.59 24.97 -0.80
C ASP A 242 7.67 24.92 -2.02
N LEU A 243 7.24 23.70 -2.40
CA LEU A 243 6.37 23.46 -3.56
C LEU A 243 4.88 23.43 -3.20
N THR A 244 4.52 23.42 -1.93
CA THR A 244 3.11 23.27 -1.50
C THR A 244 2.18 24.35 -2.02
N PRO A 245 2.59 25.62 -2.15
CA PRO A 245 1.74 26.65 -2.76
C PRO A 245 1.41 26.42 -4.24
N LEU A 246 2.12 25.51 -4.92
CA LEU A 246 1.88 25.15 -6.32
C LEU A 246 0.95 23.94 -6.48
N LEU A 247 0.68 23.22 -5.39
CA LEU A 247 -0.12 21.98 -5.38
C LEU A 247 -1.51 22.23 -4.81
N ASN A 248 -2.49 21.46 -5.25
CA ASN A 248 -3.78 21.40 -4.58
C ASN A 248 -3.61 20.66 -3.25
N PHE A 249 -4.17 21.20 -2.19
CA PHE A 249 -4.37 20.49 -0.92
C PHE A 249 -5.84 20.10 -0.80
N ILE A 250 -6.11 18.86 -0.44
CA ILE A 250 -7.45 18.29 -0.29
C ILE A 250 -7.54 17.72 1.12
N GLU A 251 -8.39 18.30 1.95
CA GLU A 251 -8.77 17.67 3.22
C GLU A 251 -9.53 16.38 2.93
N VAL A 252 -9.23 15.33 3.67
CA VAL A 252 -9.81 14.02 3.45
C VAL A 252 -10.42 13.46 4.72
N THR A 253 -11.36 12.53 4.55
CA THR A 253 -12.00 11.80 5.64
C THR A 253 -11.92 10.30 5.39
N ALA A 254 -12.04 9.50 6.46
CA ALA A 254 -12.12 8.06 6.34
C ALA A 254 -13.23 7.65 5.36
N GLY A 255 -12.93 6.71 4.49
CA GLY A 255 -13.81 6.23 3.41
C GLY A 255 -13.63 6.92 2.06
N ASP A 256 -12.94 8.07 1.99
CA ASP A 256 -12.60 8.74 0.73
C ASP A 256 -11.70 7.85 -0.14
N VAL A 257 -11.93 7.93 -1.45
CA VAL A 257 -11.20 7.14 -2.45
C VAL A 257 -10.63 8.06 -3.53
N TYR A 258 -9.34 7.91 -3.79
CA TYR A 258 -8.63 8.67 -4.83
C TYR A 258 -7.92 7.73 -5.79
N PHE A 259 -7.97 8.05 -7.08
CA PHE A 259 -7.18 7.37 -8.12
C PHE A 259 -6.10 8.33 -8.61
N ILE A 260 -4.86 7.85 -8.57
CA ILE A 260 -3.67 8.65 -8.88
C ILE A 260 -2.98 8.07 -10.12
N PRO A 261 -3.29 8.56 -11.33
CA PRO A 261 -2.59 8.14 -12.53
C PRO A 261 -1.09 8.44 -12.45
N ALA A 262 -0.27 7.55 -13.00
CA ALA A 262 1.15 7.80 -13.18
C ALA A 262 1.36 9.17 -13.87
N GLY A 263 2.35 9.94 -13.40
CA GLY A 263 2.61 11.31 -13.85
C GLY A 263 1.91 12.40 -13.04
N THR A 264 1.09 12.05 -12.06
CA THR A 264 0.47 13.01 -11.15
C THR A 264 1.41 13.35 -10.00
N LEU A 265 1.69 14.62 -9.77
CA LEU A 265 2.41 15.10 -8.57
C LEU A 265 1.52 14.91 -7.35
N HIS A 266 2.05 14.30 -6.30
CA HIS A 266 1.28 14.02 -5.09
C HIS A 266 2.15 13.97 -3.83
N ALA A 267 1.52 14.10 -2.66
CA ALA A 267 2.10 13.77 -1.36
C ALA A 267 0.98 13.42 -0.36
N ILE A 268 1.26 12.51 0.55
CA ILE A 268 0.40 12.22 1.69
C ILE A 268 0.80 13.18 2.82
N GLY A 269 -0.15 13.95 3.32
CA GLY A 269 0.05 14.80 4.49
C GLY A 269 0.14 13.99 5.78
N ALA A 270 0.55 14.64 6.87
CA ALA A 270 0.58 14.02 8.19
C ALA A 270 -0.83 13.70 8.70
N GLY A 271 -0.97 12.75 9.62
CA GLY A 271 -2.22 12.38 10.27
C GLY A 271 -3.13 11.46 9.45
N LEU A 272 -2.57 10.68 8.52
CA LEU A 272 -3.35 9.81 7.64
C LEU A 272 -2.93 8.34 7.78
N THR A 273 -3.92 7.45 7.74
CA THR A 273 -3.73 6.03 7.45
C THR A 273 -4.54 5.68 6.21
N LEU A 274 -3.92 5.04 5.24
CA LEU A 274 -4.58 4.68 3.98
C LEU A 274 -4.12 3.32 3.44
N LEU A 275 -4.96 2.69 2.63
CA LEU A 275 -4.60 1.52 1.83
C LEU A 275 -4.27 1.98 0.41
N GLU A 276 -3.11 1.54 -0.08
CA GLU A 276 -2.58 1.86 -1.41
C GLU A 276 -2.43 0.59 -2.25
N PRO A 277 -3.40 0.22 -3.09
CA PRO A 277 -3.15 -0.63 -4.25
C PRO A 277 -2.41 0.15 -5.34
N GLN A 278 -1.42 -0.49 -5.96
CA GLN A 278 -0.58 0.12 -7.00
C GLN A 278 -0.13 -0.91 -8.03
N GLU A 279 0.34 -0.43 -9.20
CA GLU A 279 1.13 -1.25 -10.12
C GLU A 279 2.40 -1.80 -9.44
N THR A 280 2.98 -2.89 -9.96
CA THR A 280 4.13 -3.60 -9.38
C THR A 280 5.45 -2.85 -9.55
N SER A 281 5.47 -1.57 -9.18
CA SER A 281 6.62 -0.68 -9.28
C SER A 281 6.84 0.07 -7.97
N GLU A 282 8.11 0.32 -7.63
CA GLU A 282 8.50 1.23 -6.53
C GLU A 282 9.21 2.49 -7.05
N THR A 283 9.21 2.71 -8.37
CA THR A 283 9.89 3.87 -8.94
C THR A 283 9.21 5.16 -8.49
N THR A 284 9.95 5.97 -7.75
CA THR A 284 9.47 7.22 -7.18
C THR A 284 10.47 8.34 -7.46
N PHE A 285 10.03 9.43 -8.06
CA PHE A 285 10.83 10.63 -8.29
C PHE A 285 10.41 11.72 -7.31
N ARG A 286 11.32 12.05 -6.42
CA ARG A 286 11.10 13.02 -5.35
C ARG A 286 11.39 14.42 -5.85
N ALA A 287 10.36 15.28 -5.84
CA ALA A 287 10.44 16.69 -6.22
C ALA A 287 10.83 17.58 -5.04
N TYR A 288 10.29 17.28 -3.83
CA TYR A 288 10.50 18.08 -2.63
C TYR A 288 10.37 17.20 -1.38
N ASP A 289 11.17 17.48 -0.36
CA ASP A 289 11.22 16.64 0.85
C ASP A 289 11.14 17.43 2.17
N TRP A 290 10.44 18.57 2.16
CA TRP A 290 10.16 19.38 3.35
C TRP A 290 11.41 19.86 4.10
N GLY A 291 12.56 19.96 3.44
CA GLY A 291 13.83 20.29 4.07
C GLY A 291 14.37 19.22 5.03
N ARG A 292 13.82 18.01 4.99
CA ARG A 292 14.13 16.91 5.89
C ARG A 292 15.57 16.43 5.76
N ILE A 293 16.21 16.22 6.91
CA ILE A 293 17.53 15.61 7.01
C ILE A 293 17.38 14.17 7.51
N SER A 294 17.86 13.21 6.74
CA SER A 294 17.88 11.80 7.08
C SER A 294 19.34 11.32 7.14
N ASN A 295 19.77 10.73 8.26
CA ASN A 295 21.15 10.30 8.48
C ASN A 295 22.19 11.42 8.24
N GLY A 296 21.88 12.64 8.69
CA GLY A 296 22.77 13.82 8.58
C GLY A 296 22.87 14.42 7.17
N LYS A 297 22.05 13.99 6.22
CA LYS A 297 22.01 14.51 4.85
C LYS A 297 20.57 14.65 4.34
N PRO A 298 20.29 15.61 3.44
CA PRO A 298 19.01 15.65 2.73
C PRO A 298 18.88 14.39 1.86
N ARG A 299 17.64 13.88 1.71
CA ARG A 299 17.37 12.79 0.75
C ARG A 299 17.53 13.30 -0.68
N GLN A 300 17.95 12.41 -1.57
CA GLN A 300 18.12 12.72 -2.99
C GLN A 300 16.80 13.20 -3.61
N LEU A 301 16.86 14.30 -4.35
CA LEU A 301 15.80 14.76 -5.24
C LEU A 301 16.08 14.30 -6.69
N HIS A 302 15.03 14.10 -7.46
CA HIS A 302 15.07 13.57 -8.83
C HIS A 302 14.46 14.61 -9.77
N LEU A 303 15.16 15.76 -9.95
CA LEU A 303 14.58 16.94 -10.56
C LEU A 303 14.24 16.74 -12.04
N ASP A 304 15.15 16.18 -12.82
CA ASP A 304 14.97 15.97 -14.25
C ASP A 304 13.96 14.85 -14.54
N GLU A 305 13.98 13.78 -13.75
CA GLU A 305 12.98 12.71 -13.82
C GLU A 305 11.59 13.22 -13.44
N THR A 306 11.50 14.09 -12.43
CA THR A 306 10.25 14.76 -12.06
C THR A 306 9.70 15.58 -13.23
N MET A 307 10.55 16.39 -13.88
CA MET A 307 10.14 17.20 -15.02
C MET A 307 9.70 16.37 -16.22
N THR A 308 10.30 15.19 -16.41
CA THR A 308 9.95 14.26 -17.49
C THR A 308 8.63 13.54 -17.22
N SER A 309 8.43 13.08 -16.00
CA SER A 309 7.26 12.24 -15.64
C SER A 309 5.99 13.04 -15.42
N THR A 310 6.08 14.29 -14.99
CA THR A 310 4.89 15.08 -14.60
C THR A 310 3.98 15.36 -15.79
N ILE A 311 2.67 15.23 -15.58
CA ILE A 311 1.63 15.68 -16.52
C ILE A 311 1.49 17.20 -16.40
N TRP A 312 1.93 17.91 -17.43
CA TRP A 312 1.92 19.39 -17.45
C TRP A 312 0.63 19.97 -18.03
N ASN A 313 -0.06 19.23 -18.87
CA ASN A 313 -1.29 19.63 -19.55
C ASN A 313 -2.44 18.75 -19.09
N GLY A 314 -3.65 19.28 -19.05
CA GLY A 314 -4.86 18.54 -18.67
C GLY A 314 -5.71 19.27 -17.65
N ASP A 315 -6.72 18.61 -17.19
CA ASP A 315 -7.59 19.10 -16.12
C ASP A 315 -6.79 19.24 -14.82
N ARG A 316 -7.00 20.33 -14.12
CA ARG A 316 -6.38 20.65 -12.83
C ARG A 316 -7.38 20.61 -11.68
N SER A 317 -8.62 20.18 -11.95
CA SER A 317 -9.62 20.01 -10.91
C SER A 317 -9.25 18.81 -10.02
N THR A 318 -9.57 18.91 -8.76
CA THR A 318 -9.32 17.83 -7.79
C THR A 318 -10.37 16.72 -7.89
N GLU A 319 -11.53 17.06 -8.44
CA GLU A 319 -12.67 16.13 -8.62
C GLU A 319 -12.32 14.96 -9.54
N GLN A 320 -11.43 15.15 -10.52
CA GLN A 320 -11.00 14.09 -11.43
C GLN A 320 -10.34 12.90 -10.71
N TYR A 321 -9.73 13.17 -9.54
CA TYR A 321 -9.02 12.14 -8.77
C TYR A 321 -9.92 11.43 -7.77
N LYS A 322 -10.94 12.12 -7.23
CA LYS A 322 -11.86 11.56 -6.25
C LYS A 322 -12.84 10.61 -6.93
N LYS A 323 -12.84 9.36 -6.51
CA LYS A 323 -13.78 8.35 -7.01
C LYS A 323 -15.03 8.31 -6.14
N GLN A 324 -16.18 8.15 -6.77
CA GLN A 324 -17.43 7.94 -6.09
C GLN A 324 -17.73 6.43 -6.13
N PRO A 325 -17.78 5.75 -4.98
CA PRO A 325 -18.16 4.34 -4.94
C PRO A 325 -19.55 4.14 -5.54
N HIS A 326 -19.73 3.06 -6.28
CA HIS A 326 -21.07 2.66 -6.74
C HIS A 326 -21.34 1.20 -6.38
N THR A 327 -22.53 0.95 -5.87
CA THR A 327 -22.97 -0.37 -5.47
C THR A 327 -23.20 -1.23 -6.72
N CYS A 328 -22.50 -2.37 -6.79
CA CYS A 328 -22.60 -3.31 -7.90
C CYS A 328 -23.57 -4.46 -7.59
N HIS A 329 -23.67 -4.80 -6.30
CA HIS A 329 -24.45 -5.92 -5.84
C HIS A 329 -24.94 -5.66 -4.41
N GLU A 330 -26.23 -5.79 -4.21
CA GLU A 330 -26.92 -5.73 -2.94
C GLU A 330 -28.15 -6.60 -3.04
N SER A 331 -28.21 -7.68 -2.28
CA SER A 331 -29.40 -8.54 -2.20
C SER A 331 -29.49 -9.17 -0.82
N GLU A 332 -30.70 -9.43 -0.36
CA GLU A 332 -30.97 -10.00 0.97
C GLU A 332 -30.14 -11.28 1.17
N GLY A 333 -29.37 -11.33 2.27
CA GLY A 333 -28.48 -12.42 2.59
C GLY A 333 -27.08 -12.37 1.95
N SER A 334 -26.88 -11.53 0.92
CA SER A 334 -25.58 -11.33 0.28
C SER A 334 -24.87 -10.07 0.80
N SER A 335 -23.55 -9.97 0.55
CA SER A 335 -22.78 -8.78 0.89
C SER A 335 -23.17 -7.56 0.06
N ILE A 336 -22.91 -6.36 0.60
CA ILE A 336 -22.92 -5.11 -0.16
C ILE A 336 -21.56 -4.99 -0.85
N VAL A 337 -21.57 -4.94 -2.18
CA VAL A 337 -20.36 -4.87 -3.00
C VAL A 337 -20.33 -3.55 -3.76
N GLU A 338 -19.32 -2.74 -3.49
CA GLU A 338 -19.12 -1.43 -4.12
C GLU A 338 -17.82 -1.42 -4.92
N THR A 339 -17.91 -1.05 -6.19
CA THR A 339 -16.69 -0.73 -6.96
C THR A 339 -16.20 0.65 -6.56
N LEU A 340 -14.96 0.72 -6.06
CA LEU A 340 -14.27 1.94 -5.67
C LEU A 340 -13.43 2.50 -6.82
N VAL A 341 -12.70 1.62 -7.51
CA VAL A 341 -11.87 1.94 -8.67
C VAL A 341 -12.00 0.79 -9.67
N GLU A 342 -12.21 1.12 -10.94
CA GLU A 342 -12.21 0.15 -12.04
C GLU A 342 -11.44 0.76 -13.20
N GLU A 343 -10.18 0.40 -13.29
CA GLU A 343 -9.24 0.91 -14.29
C GLU A 343 -8.48 -0.28 -14.90
N LYS A 344 -7.73 -0.02 -15.96
CA LYS A 344 -7.01 -1.10 -16.66
C LYS A 344 -5.87 -1.72 -15.86
N GLU A 345 -5.35 -1.01 -14.85
CA GLU A 345 -4.24 -1.45 -14.01
C GLU A 345 -4.71 -2.43 -12.94
N PHE A 346 -5.85 -2.15 -12.32
CA PHE A 346 -6.50 -2.99 -11.31
C PHE A 346 -7.93 -2.54 -11.04
N LYS A 347 -8.69 -3.44 -10.45
CA LYS A 347 -10.01 -3.15 -9.87
C LYS A 347 -9.92 -3.22 -8.36
N LEU A 348 -10.50 -2.22 -7.68
CA LEU A 348 -10.64 -2.14 -6.24
C LEU A 348 -12.11 -2.15 -5.86
N THR A 349 -12.48 -3.06 -4.98
CA THR A 349 -13.85 -3.28 -4.53
C THR A 349 -13.91 -3.25 -3.00
N ARG A 350 -14.94 -2.62 -2.43
CA ARG A 350 -15.28 -2.74 -1.01
C ARG A 350 -16.40 -3.75 -0.85
N ILE A 351 -16.21 -4.69 0.05
CA ILE A 351 -17.20 -5.70 0.44
C ILE A 351 -17.56 -5.42 1.90
N THR A 352 -18.85 -5.11 2.14
CA THR A 352 -19.39 -4.87 3.48
C THR A 352 -20.32 -6.02 3.85
N LEU A 353 -20.13 -6.57 5.03
CA LEU A 353 -20.91 -7.64 5.63
C LEU A 353 -21.59 -7.10 6.88
N ASP A 354 -22.90 -7.09 6.88
CA ASP A 354 -23.74 -6.67 8.01
C ASP A 354 -24.75 -7.77 8.38
N PRO A 355 -25.55 -7.64 9.44
CA PRO A 355 -26.53 -8.68 9.82
C PRO A 355 -27.55 -9.04 8.74
N SER A 356 -27.83 -8.14 7.78
CA SER A 356 -28.75 -8.36 6.66
C SER A 356 -28.06 -8.87 5.40
N HIS A 357 -26.72 -8.65 5.30
CA HIS A 357 -25.87 -8.95 4.16
C HIS A 357 -24.59 -9.63 4.63
N SER A 358 -24.71 -10.86 5.14
CA SER A 358 -23.66 -11.51 5.93
C SER A 358 -22.72 -12.43 5.16
N GLU A 359 -22.94 -12.64 3.84
CA GLU A 359 -22.14 -13.60 3.07
C GLU A 359 -21.74 -13.03 1.69
N TYR A 360 -20.49 -13.25 1.31
CA TYR A 360 -19.92 -12.94 0.00
C TYR A 360 -19.45 -14.22 -0.69
N PHE A 361 -19.73 -14.36 -1.98
CA PHE A 361 -19.26 -15.47 -2.81
C PHE A 361 -18.27 -15.00 -3.87
N GLY A 362 -17.12 -15.65 -3.94
CA GLY A 362 -16.07 -15.38 -4.91
C GLY A 362 -15.70 -16.60 -5.76
N ASP A 363 -15.15 -16.34 -6.94
CA ASP A 363 -14.62 -17.37 -7.85
C ASP A 363 -13.29 -16.92 -8.45
N SER A 364 -12.20 -17.41 -7.88
CA SER A 364 -10.84 -16.99 -8.28
C SER A 364 -10.41 -17.53 -9.65
N VAL A 365 -11.06 -18.60 -10.16
CA VAL A 365 -10.81 -19.08 -11.52
C VAL A 365 -11.22 -18.05 -12.58
N LYS A 366 -12.28 -17.28 -12.29
CA LYS A 366 -12.77 -16.23 -13.20
C LYS A 366 -11.99 -14.94 -13.08
N THR A 367 -11.62 -14.57 -11.87
CA THR A 367 -11.03 -13.25 -11.56
C THR A 367 -9.49 -13.25 -11.53
N GLY A 368 -8.87 -14.42 -11.54
CA GLY A 368 -7.42 -14.52 -11.31
C GLY A 368 -7.07 -14.37 -9.82
N ILE A 369 -5.80 -14.05 -9.56
CA ILE A 369 -5.32 -13.76 -8.21
C ILE A 369 -6.02 -12.55 -7.62
N GLN A 370 -6.34 -12.62 -6.32
CA GLN A 370 -6.99 -11.54 -5.59
C GLN A 370 -6.22 -11.24 -4.30
N GLY A 371 -6.15 -9.97 -3.95
CA GLY A 371 -5.72 -9.53 -2.62
C GLY A 371 -6.95 -9.12 -1.80
N LEU A 372 -7.06 -9.62 -0.58
CA LEU A 372 -8.08 -9.21 0.39
C LEU A 372 -7.39 -8.59 1.60
N VAL A 373 -7.86 -7.43 2.03
CA VAL A 373 -7.40 -6.76 3.26
C VAL A 373 -8.60 -6.46 4.14
N ILE A 374 -8.64 -7.01 5.35
CA ILE A 374 -9.71 -6.80 6.30
C ILE A 374 -9.48 -5.46 7.00
N THR A 375 -10.35 -4.50 6.76
CA THR A 375 -10.25 -3.14 7.32
C THR A 375 -11.09 -2.95 8.56
N GLU A 376 -12.16 -3.74 8.74
CA GLU A 376 -12.99 -3.73 9.94
C GLU A 376 -13.57 -5.11 10.25
N GLY A 377 -13.76 -5.39 11.55
CA GLY A 377 -14.40 -6.60 12.04
C GLY A 377 -13.59 -7.88 11.83
N ASP A 378 -14.26 -8.99 12.01
CA ASP A 378 -13.74 -10.34 11.78
C ASP A 378 -14.55 -11.00 10.66
N ILE A 379 -13.90 -11.83 9.86
CA ILE A 379 -14.53 -12.62 8.81
C ILE A 379 -14.16 -14.09 8.96
N GLU A 380 -15.03 -14.99 8.49
CA GLU A 380 -14.68 -16.39 8.28
C GLU A 380 -14.65 -16.68 6.78
N LEU A 381 -13.50 -17.14 6.28
CA LEU A 381 -13.32 -17.55 4.88
C LEU A 381 -13.46 -19.05 4.76
N HIS A 382 -14.35 -19.47 3.87
CA HIS A 382 -14.61 -20.88 3.53
C HIS A 382 -14.19 -21.17 2.09
N ALA A 383 -13.50 -22.28 1.89
CA ALA A 383 -13.24 -22.88 0.58
C ALA A 383 -13.33 -24.41 0.74
N LYS A 384 -13.27 -25.18 -0.32
CA LYS A 384 -13.55 -26.63 -0.38
C LYS A 384 -13.26 -27.45 0.90
N ASN A 385 -12.08 -27.37 1.47
CA ASN A 385 -11.66 -28.07 2.69
C ASN A 385 -10.97 -27.12 3.68
N TYR A 386 -11.27 -25.82 3.58
CA TYR A 386 -10.64 -24.78 4.34
C TYR A 386 -11.71 -23.91 5.01
N SER A 387 -11.53 -23.64 6.29
CA SER A 387 -12.31 -22.65 7.03
C SER A 387 -11.38 -22.01 8.05
N ARG A 388 -11.37 -20.68 8.08
CA ARG A 388 -10.56 -19.94 9.04
C ARG A 388 -11.12 -18.55 9.28
N ILE A 389 -11.04 -18.11 10.55
CA ILE A 389 -11.37 -16.75 10.96
C ILE A 389 -10.15 -15.84 10.75
N PHE A 390 -10.41 -14.67 10.18
CA PHE A 390 -9.46 -13.59 9.98
C PHE A 390 -9.97 -12.32 10.63
N LYS A 391 -9.05 -11.50 11.11
CA LYS A 391 -9.34 -10.28 11.88
C LYS A 391 -8.92 -9.04 11.12
N LYS A 392 -9.46 -7.89 11.53
CA LYS A 392 -8.99 -6.58 11.08
C LYS A 392 -7.46 -6.53 11.00
N GLY A 393 -6.91 -5.97 9.93
CA GLY A 393 -5.48 -5.82 9.67
C GLY A 393 -4.78 -7.06 9.12
N GLN A 394 -5.49 -8.18 8.96
CA GLN A 394 -4.95 -9.33 8.23
C GLN A 394 -5.23 -9.20 6.74
N SER A 395 -4.30 -9.74 5.97
CA SER A 395 -4.39 -9.82 4.52
C SER A 395 -4.39 -11.27 4.07
N ILE A 396 -5.07 -11.54 2.98
CA ILE A 396 -5.19 -12.86 2.39
C ILE A 396 -4.94 -12.72 0.89
N MET A 397 -4.10 -13.56 0.35
CA MET A 397 -3.96 -13.72 -1.08
C MET A 397 -4.77 -14.94 -1.51
N ILE A 398 -5.72 -14.73 -2.42
CA ILE A 398 -6.55 -15.77 -3.02
C ILE A 398 -5.93 -16.16 -4.36
N PRO A 399 -5.27 -17.31 -4.48
CA PRO A 399 -4.72 -17.77 -5.75
C PRO A 399 -5.83 -18.10 -6.75
N ALA A 400 -5.54 -17.94 -8.04
CA ALA A 400 -6.46 -18.30 -9.11
C ALA A 400 -6.91 -19.76 -9.06
N GLY A 401 -6.05 -20.66 -8.58
CA GLY A 401 -6.32 -22.09 -8.45
C GLY A 401 -7.24 -22.50 -7.29
N LEU A 402 -7.60 -21.57 -6.39
CA LEU A 402 -8.49 -21.88 -5.27
C LEU A 402 -9.89 -22.27 -5.73
N GLY A 403 -10.45 -21.54 -6.72
CA GLY A 403 -11.82 -21.73 -7.21
C GLY A 403 -12.86 -20.96 -6.40
N MET A 404 -13.99 -21.61 -6.14
CA MET A 404 -15.09 -21.03 -5.37
C MET A 404 -14.74 -20.91 -3.88
N PHE A 405 -15.08 -19.77 -3.31
CA PHE A 405 -14.97 -19.52 -1.86
C PHE A 405 -16.11 -18.63 -1.39
N SER A 406 -16.39 -18.64 -0.08
CA SER A 406 -17.27 -17.67 0.54
C SER A 406 -16.61 -17.00 1.74
N ILE A 407 -17.09 -15.82 2.06
CA ILE A 407 -16.68 -15.03 3.21
C ILE A 407 -17.94 -14.72 4.00
N ILE A 408 -17.93 -15.06 5.28
CA ILE A 408 -19.05 -14.81 6.20
C ILE A 408 -18.57 -13.82 7.26
N GLY A 409 -19.43 -12.87 7.63
CA GLY A 409 -19.14 -11.91 8.68
C GLY A 409 -20.37 -11.09 9.05
N THR A 410 -20.24 -10.37 10.15
CA THR A 410 -21.23 -9.38 10.59
C THR A 410 -20.49 -8.15 11.07
N ASN A 411 -20.90 -6.97 10.60
CA ASN A 411 -20.21 -5.71 10.89
C ASN A 411 -18.72 -5.75 10.49
N SER A 412 -18.44 -6.27 9.29
CA SER A 412 -17.09 -6.43 8.76
C SER A 412 -16.96 -5.76 7.41
N THR A 413 -15.79 -5.19 7.15
CA THR A 413 -15.46 -4.57 5.86
C THR A 413 -14.10 -5.08 5.40
N LEU A 414 -14.02 -5.43 4.12
CA LEU A 414 -12.78 -5.80 3.47
C LEU A 414 -12.65 -5.11 2.12
N LEU A 415 -11.41 -4.88 1.71
CA LEU A 415 -11.05 -4.36 0.40
C LEU A 415 -10.47 -5.51 -0.43
N GLN A 416 -11.03 -5.67 -1.63
CA GLN A 416 -10.61 -6.68 -2.60
C GLN A 416 -9.95 -5.99 -3.78
N ILE A 417 -8.77 -6.47 -4.16
CA ILE A 417 -8.02 -6.02 -5.31
C ILE A 417 -7.90 -7.17 -6.30
N THR A 418 -8.23 -6.90 -7.56
CA THR A 418 -8.08 -7.84 -8.69
C THR A 418 -7.36 -7.17 -9.85
N ALA A 419 -6.83 -7.97 -10.79
CA ALA A 419 -6.21 -7.47 -12.02
C ALA A 419 -7.24 -7.14 -13.10
#